data_7a9cb015b24512018d3f9c0304e6685c
#
_entry.id   7a9cb015b24512018d3f9c0304e6685c
#
_cell.length_a   1.000
_cell.length_b   1.000
_cell.length_c   1.000
_cell.angle_alpha   90.00
_cell.angle_beta   90.00
_cell.angle_gamma   90.00
#
_symmetry.space_group_name_H-M   'P 1'
#
loop_
_entity.id
_entity.type
_entity.pdbx_description
1 polymer ?
#
loop_
_entity_poly.entity_id
_entity_poly.type
_entity_poly.pdbx_seq_one_letter_code
_entity_poly.pdbx_strand_id
1 'polypeptide(L)'
;MDYFKEVNLAVTICDKEGKILEMNDKSRKTFLKPGQEDLIGKNVLDCHPEPAHSLLADMLQNPRTNVYTIEKKGVKKLIYQTPWYVEGEFMGFME
;
A
#
# COMPACT_ATOMS: atom_id res chain seq x y z
N MET A 1 20.49 6.32 2.22
CA MET A 1 19.50 7.05 3.03
C MET A 1 18.10 6.70 2.55
N ASP A 2 17.23 6.38 3.46
CA ASP A 2 15.83 6.07 3.12
C ASP A 2 15.00 7.36 3.20
N TYR A 3 14.66 7.89 2.05
CA TYR A 3 13.89 9.14 1.95
C TYR A 3 12.43 8.98 2.37
N PHE A 4 11.91 7.77 2.39
CA PHE A 4 10.51 7.50 2.69
C PHE A 4 10.24 7.14 4.14
N LYS A 5 11.28 6.81 4.92
CA LYS A 5 11.09 6.30 6.28
C LYS A 5 10.26 7.21 7.17
N GLU A 6 10.57 8.50 7.18
CA GLU A 6 9.92 9.47 8.07
C GLU A 6 9.14 10.56 7.33
N VAL A 7 8.93 10.41 6.02
CA VAL A 7 8.15 11.38 5.26
C VAL A 7 6.70 11.41 5.74
N ASN A 8 6.08 12.58 5.67
CA ASN A 8 4.70 12.76 6.12
C ASN A 8 3.67 12.21 5.11
N LEU A 9 3.89 10.99 4.70
CA LEU A 9 3.03 10.19 3.83
C LEU A 9 3.08 8.76 4.33
N ALA A 10 1.95 8.08 4.39
CA ALA A 10 1.93 6.66 4.66
C ALA A 10 2.30 5.91 3.37
N VAL A 11 3.42 5.21 3.37
CA VAL A 11 3.92 4.49 2.19
C VAL A 11 4.05 3.01 2.52
N THR A 12 3.36 2.18 1.74
CA THR A 12 3.43 0.72 1.81
C THR A 12 3.80 0.20 0.43
N ILE A 13 4.81 -0.66 0.35
CA ILE A 13 5.32 -1.22 -0.90
C ILE A 13 5.12 -2.72 -0.89
N CYS A 14 4.52 -3.27 -1.93
CA CYS A 14 4.38 -4.72 -2.10
C CYS A 14 5.01 -5.19 -3.40
N ASP A 15 5.26 -6.48 -3.49
CA ASP A 15 5.70 -7.11 -4.72
C ASP A 15 4.51 -7.42 -5.65
N LYS A 16 4.76 -8.01 -6.81
CA LYS A 16 3.72 -8.31 -7.80
C LYS A 16 2.73 -9.39 -7.36
N GLU A 17 3.03 -10.11 -6.29
CA GLU A 17 2.13 -11.09 -5.70
C GLU A 17 1.34 -10.52 -4.52
N GLY A 18 1.59 -9.26 -4.19
CA GLY A 18 0.91 -8.57 -3.09
C GLY A 18 1.59 -8.70 -1.73
N LYS A 19 2.76 -9.33 -1.68
CA LYS A 19 3.50 -9.46 -0.43
C LYS A 19 4.10 -8.12 -0.03
N ILE A 20 3.83 -7.66 1.19
CA ILE A 20 4.35 -6.40 1.69
C ILE A 20 5.85 -6.50 1.94
N LEU A 21 6.61 -5.63 1.28
CA LEU A 21 8.07 -5.57 1.37
C LEU A 21 8.55 -4.50 2.33
N GLU A 22 7.91 -3.35 2.34
CA GLU A 22 8.28 -2.22 3.19
C GLU A 22 7.08 -1.39 3.60
N MET A 23 7.18 -0.79 4.78
CA MET A 23 6.26 0.20 5.30
C MET A 23 7.08 1.30 5.96
N ASN A 24 6.75 2.56 5.70
CA ASN A 24 7.41 3.63 6.42
C ASN A 24 6.76 3.88 7.78
N ASP A 25 7.32 4.80 8.57
CA ASP A 25 6.85 5.05 9.94
C ASP A 25 5.38 5.48 9.98
N LYS A 26 4.95 6.35 9.06
CA LYS A 26 3.56 6.80 9.03
C LYS A 26 2.59 5.69 8.62
N SER A 27 2.98 4.81 7.72
CA SER A 27 2.19 3.64 7.35
C SER A 27 1.99 2.70 8.54
N ARG A 28 3.05 2.42 9.29
CA ARG A 28 2.95 1.62 10.51
C ARG A 28 2.01 2.25 11.52
N LYS A 29 2.16 3.54 11.77
CA LYS A 29 1.32 4.28 12.72
C LYS A 29 -0.16 4.25 12.30
N THR A 30 -0.44 4.29 11.01
CA THR A 30 -1.81 4.34 10.48
C THR A 30 -2.49 2.96 10.50
N PHE A 31 -1.76 1.90 10.16
CA PHE A 31 -2.36 0.59 9.89
C PHE A 31 -2.11 -0.47 10.95
N LEU A 32 -1.09 -0.31 11.80
CA LEU A 32 -0.82 -1.30 12.84
C LEU A 32 -1.80 -1.16 14.00
N LYS A 33 -2.27 -2.31 14.47
CA LYS A 33 -3.07 -2.41 15.69
C LYS A 33 -2.15 -2.49 16.89
N PRO A 34 -2.64 -2.18 18.10
CA PRO A 34 -1.83 -2.34 19.32
C PRO A 34 -1.25 -3.76 19.41
N GLY A 35 0.05 -3.83 19.68
CA GLY A 35 0.76 -5.12 19.81
C GLY A 35 1.34 -5.67 18.51
N GLN A 36 1.06 -5.05 17.36
CA GLN A 36 1.68 -5.43 16.09
C GLN A 36 2.96 -4.64 15.88
N GLU A 37 4.01 -5.27 15.34
CA GLU A 37 5.26 -4.60 15.01
C GLU A 37 5.25 -4.05 13.58
N ASP A 38 4.83 -4.86 12.61
CA ASP A 38 4.63 -4.45 11.23
C ASP A 38 3.82 -5.51 10.45
N LEU A 39 3.58 -5.22 9.18
CA LEU A 39 2.87 -6.13 8.28
C LEU A 39 3.77 -6.67 7.18
N ILE A 40 5.08 -6.45 7.29
CA ILE A 40 6.04 -6.94 6.29
C ILE A 40 5.95 -8.46 6.20
N GLY A 41 5.89 -8.97 4.97
CA GLY A 41 5.73 -10.39 4.71
C GLY A 41 4.28 -10.87 4.58
N LYS A 42 3.32 -10.04 5.00
CA LYS A 42 1.89 -10.33 4.85
C LYS A 42 1.41 -9.87 3.48
N ASN A 43 0.26 -10.38 3.04
CA ASN A 43 -0.29 -10.01 1.73
C ASN A 43 -1.23 -8.82 1.86
N VAL A 44 -1.05 -7.80 1.00
CA VAL A 44 -1.91 -6.61 1.01
C VAL A 44 -3.38 -6.96 0.78
N LEU A 45 -3.69 -8.03 0.05
CA LEU A 45 -5.05 -8.45 -0.19
C LEU A 45 -5.78 -8.83 1.10
N ASP A 46 -5.05 -9.38 2.06
CA ASP A 46 -5.63 -9.78 3.34
C ASP A 46 -5.95 -8.56 4.23
N CYS A 47 -5.39 -7.39 3.89
CA CYS A 47 -5.62 -6.15 4.62
C CYS A 47 -6.74 -5.30 4.00
N HIS A 48 -7.31 -5.73 2.88
CA HIS A 48 -8.32 -4.97 2.16
C HIS A 48 -9.63 -5.75 2.08
N PRO A 49 -10.70 -5.29 2.75
CA PRO A 49 -12.02 -5.88 2.58
C PRO A 49 -12.60 -5.54 1.21
N GLU A 50 -13.63 -6.27 0.79
CA GLU A 50 -14.34 -5.94 -0.44
C GLU A 50 -15.04 -4.58 -0.34
N PRO A 51 -15.14 -3.78 -1.42
CA PRO A 51 -14.72 -4.11 -2.81
C PRO A 51 -13.24 -3.84 -3.11
N ALA A 52 -12.49 -3.25 -2.18
CA ALA A 52 -11.09 -2.90 -2.39
C ALA A 52 -10.20 -4.12 -2.66
N HIS A 53 -10.51 -5.26 -2.05
CA HIS A 53 -9.77 -6.50 -2.25
C HIS A 53 -9.80 -6.93 -3.74
N SER A 54 -10.98 -6.99 -4.35
CA SER A 54 -11.12 -7.39 -5.75
C SER A 54 -10.49 -6.38 -6.71
N LEU A 55 -10.60 -5.09 -6.42
CA LEU A 55 -9.97 -4.05 -7.22
C LEU A 55 -8.45 -4.18 -7.19
N LEU A 56 -7.87 -4.36 -6.01
CA LEU A 56 -6.42 -4.51 -5.86
C LEU A 56 -5.93 -5.79 -6.53
N ALA A 57 -6.66 -6.89 -6.40
CA ALA A 57 -6.32 -8.14 -7.07
C ALA A 57 -6.32 -7.96 -8.60
N ASP A 58 -7.29 -7.23 -9.15
CA ASP A 58 -7.33 -6.92 -10.57
C ASP A 58 -6.15 -6.04 -10.99
N MET A 59 -5.80 -5.06 -10.17
CA MET A 59 -4.66 -4.18 -10.46
C MET A 59 -3.32 -4.91 -10.46
N LEU A 60 -3.16 -5.95 -9.66
CA LEU A 60 -1.97 -6.80 -9.69
C LEU A 60 -1.85 -7.59 -10.99
N GLN A 61 -2.98 -7.95 -11.60
CA GLN A 61 -3.02 -8.62 -12.90
C GLN A 61 -2.92 -7.63 -14.07
N ASN A 62 -3.48 -6.44 -13.90
CA ASN A 62 -3.55 -5.40 -14.91
C ASN A 62 -3.03 -4.09 -14.32
N PRO A 63 -1.69 -3.91 -14.23
CA PRO A 63 -1.09 -2.79 -13.54
C PRO A 63 -1.51 -1.42 -14.11
N ARG A 64 -1.99 -0.56 -13.22
CA ARG A 64 -2.36 0.83 -13.53
C ARG A 64 -2.35 1.66 -12.27
N THR A 65 -2.28 2.96 -12.43
CA THR A 65 -2.38 3.91 -11.31
C THR A 65 -3.84 4.14 -10.97
N ASN A 66 -4.16 4.12 -9.69
CA ASN A 66 -5.49 4.41 -9.18
C ASN A 66 -5.39 5.45 -8.07
N VAL A 67 -6.16 6.52 -8.19
CA VAL A 67 -6.16 7.61 -7.21
C VAL A 67 -7.61 7.87 -6.79
N TYR A 68 -7.85 7.88 -5.48
CA TYR A 68 -9.19 8.15 -4.96
C TYR A 68 -9.09 8.77 -3.57
N THR A 69 -10.21 9.35 -3.15
CA THR A 69 -10.32 9.91 -1.80
C THR A 69 -11.30 9.08 -0.98
N ILE A 70 -11.02 8.99 0.31
CA ILE A 70 -11.94 8.42 1.28
C ILE A 70 -12.17 9.44 2.39
N GLU A 71 -13.33 9.35 3.03
CA GLU A 71 -13.62 10.15 4.22
C GLU A 71 -14.08 9.21 5.31
N LYS A 72 -13.42 9.30 6.46
CA LYS A 72 -13.72 8.45 7.61
C LYS A 72 -13.58 9.27 8.88
N LYS A 73 -14.67 9.32 9.67
CA LYS A 73 -14.72 10.07 10.93
C LYS A 73 -14.33 11.54 10.74
N GLY A 74 -14.78 12.16 9.64
CA GLY A 74 -14.49 13.55 9.33
C GLY A 74 -13.11 13.83 8.77
N VAL A 75 -12.29 12.80 8.59
CA VAL A 75 -10.94 12.93 8.02
C VAL A 75 -10.95 12.47 6.57
N LYS A 76 -10.54 13.36 5.68
CA LYS A 76 -10.37 13.03 4.26
C LYS A 76 -8.96 12.54 4.01
N LYS A 77 -8.84 11.46 3.24
CA LYS A 77 -7.55 10.91 2.83
C LYS A 77 -7.49 10.76 1.32
N LEU A 78 -6.36 11.11 0.74
CA LEU A 78 -6.06 10.83 -0.65
C LEU A 78 -5.26 9.53 -0.69
N ILE A 79 -5.78 8.56 -1.43
CA ILE A 79 -5.12 7.26 -1.63
C ILE A 79 -4.55 7.24 -3.04
N TYR A 80 -3.26 6.97 -3.15
CA TYR A 80 -2.54 6.88 -4.42
C TYR A 80 -1.92 5.51 -4.52
N GLN A 81 -2.38 4.73 -5.49
CA GLN A 81 -1.88 3.37 -5.74
C GLN A 81 -1.24 3.37 -7.11
N THR A 82 0.04 3.04 -7.18
CA THR A 82 0.76 3.06 -8.44
C THR A 82 1.72 1.88 -8.54
N PRO A 83 1.86 1.28 -9.73
CA PRO A 83 2.85 0.22 -9.93
C PRO A 83 4.26 0.81 -9.90
N TRP A 84 5.22 0.01 -9.42
CA TRP A 84 6.63 0.36 -9.52
C TRP A 84 7.36 -0.63 -10.42
N TYR A 85 8.44 -0.15 -11.03
CA TYR A 85 9.14 -0.88 -12.06
C TYR A 85 10.64 -0.89 -11.82
N VAL A 86 11.31 -1.93 -12.32
CA VAL A 86 12.76 -1.98 -12.40
C VAL A 86 13.09 -2.28 -13.86
N GLU A 87 13.82 -1.38 -14.49
CA GLU A 87 14.20 -1.49 -15.92
C GLU A 87 12.99 -1.78 -16.83
N GLY A 88 11.85 -1.17 -16.53
CA GLY A 88 10.61 -1.32 -17.30
C GLY A 88 9.78 -2.54 -16.94
N GLU A 89 10.25 -3.38 -16.03
CA GLU A 89 9.52 -4.57 -15.62
C GLU A 89 8.67 -4.27 -14.38
N PHE A 90 7.40 -4.67 -14.42
CA PHE A 90 6.48 -4.50 -13.29
C PHE A 90 6.94 -5.35 -12.11
N MET A 91 7.10 -4.71 -10.96
CA MET A 91 7.59 -5.36 -9.76
C MET A 91 6.58 -5.39 -8.60
N GLY A 92 5.57 -4.55 -8.63
CA GLY A 92 4.58 -4.49 -7.55
C GLY A 92 3.90 -3.14 -7.47
N PHE A 93 3.29 -2.84 -6.32
CA PHE A 93 2.58 -1.59 -6.08
C PHE A 93 3.15 -0.83 -4.89
N MET A 94 3.00 0.47 -4.98
CA MET A 94 3.25 1.40 -3.89
C MET A 94 1.94 2.12 -3.58
N GLU A 95 1.58 2.14 -2.32
CA GLU A 95 0.34 2.77 -1.87
C GLU A 95 0.61 3.77 -0.74
#